data_7ea93c113a51b589fac154ac4aab328b
#
_entry.id   7ea93c113a51b589fac154ac4aab328b
#
_cell.length_a   1.000
_cell.length_b   1.000
_cell.length_c   1.000
_cell.angle_alpha   90.00
_cell.angle_beta   90.00
_cell.angle_gamma   90.00
#
_symmetry.space_group_name_H-M   'P 1'
#
loop_
_entity.id
_entity.type
_entity.pdbx_description
1 polymer ?
#
loop_
_entity_poly.entity_id
_entity_poly.type
_entity_poly.pdbx_seq_one_letter_code
_entity_poly.pdbx_strand_id
1 'polypeptide(L)'
;MPDLTVGKPPFLYNLNTMVIVLLYQLITSQRGKLFKGRVEKSVRTLTDLCYLCGGFILTCMTDYLNELNESQREAVLYNEGPSLVIAGAGSGKTRVLTYKIAYLLDNGYEPWSILALTFTNKAAREMKERIARQVGQERARYLWMGTFHSIFSRILRAEAEALGFTPNFTIYDATDSKSLVKTIIKEMNLDDKVYKPGMVQGRISNAKNHLVLPEAYAANAELIEADRAAKVPLLHEIYLRYWNRCRQSDAMDFDDLLLYTYLLFRTRPDICDKYAARFRYTLVDEYQDTNFAQHSIVLQLTQKHQFVCVVGDDAQSIYSFRGANIDN
;
A
#
# COMPACT_ATOMS: atom_id res chain seq x y z
N MET A 1 -35.17 16.17 -33.57
CA MET A 1 -34.92 15.54 -32.29
C MET A 1 -34.50 14.13 -32.58
N PRO A 2 -33.23 13.76 -32.37
CA PRO A 2 -32.83 12.35 -32.24
C PRO A 2 -32.37 12.05 -30.82
N ASP A 3 -32.88 10.91 -30.34
CA ASP A 3 -32.60 10.32 -29.03
C ASP A 3 -31.10 10.02 -28.83
N LEU A 4 -30.57 10.48 -27.71
CA LEU A 4 -29.26 10.11 -27.18
C LEU A 4 -29.43 8.88 -26.28
N THR A 5 -29.23 7.70 -26.84
CA THR A 5 -29.01 6.48 -26.06
C THR A 5 -27.61 6.45 -25.52
N VAL A 6 -27.49 6.66 -24.20
CA VAL A 6 -26.23 6.48 -23.46
C VAL A 6 -25.89 5.01 -23.42
N GLY A 7 -24.82 4.64 -24.13
CA GLY A 7 -24.26 3.27 -24.10
C GLY A 7 -23.62 2.96 -22.74
N LYS A 8 -24.10 1.91 -22.08
CA LYS A 8 -23.46 1.31 -20.92
C LYS A 8 -22.14 0.63 -21.34
N PRO A 9 -21.07 0.69 -20.54
CA PRO A 9 -19.83 -0.01 -20.85
C PRO A 9 -20.03 -1.53 -20.81
N PRO A 10 -19.25 -2.32 -21.61
CA PRO A 10 -19.39 -3.76 -21.66
C PRO A 10 -18.92 -4.40 -20.34
N PHE A 11 -19.85 -5.00 -19.63
CA PHE A 11 -19.54 -5.87 -18.49
C PHE A 11 -18.86 -7.14 -19.00
N LEU A 12 -17.63 -7.39 -18.55
CA LEU A 12 -16.98 -8.70 -18.66
C LEU A 12 -17.75 -9.70 -17.76
N TYR A 13 -18.57 -10.50 -18.39
CA TYR A 13 -19.25 -11.60 -17.70
C TYR A 13 -18.23 -12.66 -17.28
N ASN A 14 -18.25 -13.00 -15.99
CA ASN A 14 -17.54 -14.17 -15.46
C ASN A 14 -17.98 -15.43 -16.22
N LEU A 15 -17.07 -16.40 -16.42
CA LEU A 15 -17.30 -17.64 -17.17
C LEU A 15 -18.60 -18.36 -16.77
N ASN A 16 -18.94 -18.33 -15.48
CA ASN A 16 -20.16 -18.91 -14.92
C ASN A 16 -21.44 -18.17 -15.40
N THR A 17 -21.39 -16.85 -15.55
CA THR A 17 -22.51 -16.06 -16.07
C THR A 17 -22.69 -16.32 -17.57
N MET A 18 -21.59 -16.50 -18.31
CA MET A 18 -21.65 -16.88 -19.73
C MET A 18 -22.26 -18.26 -19.94
N VAL A 19 -21.93 -19.21 -19.07
CA VAL A 19 -22.54 -20.56 -19.11
C VAL A 19 -24.04 -20.52 -18.82
N ILE A 20 -24.47 -19.70 -17.85
CA ILE A 20 -25.89 -19.52 -17.52
C ILE A 20 -26.65 -18.84 -18.68
N VAL A 21 -26.07 -17.82 -19.30
CA VAL A 21 -26.67 -17.11 -20.45
C VAL A 21 -26.72 -18.04 -21.67
N LEU A 22 -25.68 -18.83 -21.93
CA LEU A 22 -25.67 -19.83 -23.01
C LEU A 22 -26.67 -20.96 -22.78
N LEU A 23 -26.84 -21.44 -21.56
CA LEU A 23 -27.88 -22.41 -21.20
C LEU A 23 -29.28 -21.82 -21.36
N TYR A 24 -29.49 -20.57 -20.95
CA TYR A 24 -30.77 -19.87 -21.13
C TYR A 24 -31.10 -19.65 -22.63
N GLN A 25 -30.12 -19.30 -23.46
CA GLN A 25 -30.26 -19.17 -24.90
C GLN A 25 -30.50 -20.50 -25.60
N LEU A 26 -29.88 -21.58 -25.15
CA LEU A 26 -30.12 -22.95 -25.65
C LEU A 26 -31.55 -23.44 -25.31
N ILE A 27 -32.07 -23.11 -24.15
CA ILE A 27 -33.42 -23.48 -23.71
C ILE A 27 -34.51 -22.68 -24.47
N THR A 28 -34.23 -21.43 -24.83
CA THR A 28 -35.17 -20.55 -25.54
C THR A 28 -35.11 -20.63 -27.07
N SER A 29 -34.08 -21.30 -27.61
CA SER A 29 -33.91 -21.50 -29.04
C SER A 29 -35.00 -22.41 -29.64
N GLN A 30 -35.52 -22.04 -30.83
CA GLN A 30 -36.65 -22.76 -31.52
C GLN A 30 -36.43 -24.20 -31.88
N ARG A 31 -35.25 -24.80 -31.65
CA ARG A 31 -35.01 -26.22 -31.84
C ARG A 31 -35.44 -27.12 -30.68
N GLY A 32 -35.95 -26.51 -29.59
CA GLY A 32 -36.35 -27.16 -28.35
C GLY A 32 -37.78 -27.72 -28.29
N LYS A 33 -38.53 -27.79 -29.40
CA LYS A 33 -39.96 -28.26 -29.40
C LYS A 33 -40.13 -29.73 -28.96
N LEU A 34 -39.10 -30.54 -28.97
CA LEU A 34 -39.20 -31.96 -28.53
C LEU A 34 -38.95 -32.15 -27.00
N PHE A 35 -38.56 -31.10 -26.29
CA PHE A 35 -38.24 -31.21 -24.85
C PHE A 35 -39.26 -30.56 -23.93
N LYS A 36 -40.33 -29.89 -24.47
CA LYS A 36 -41.25 -29.06 -23.71
C LYS A 36 -42.00 -29.81 -22.59
N GLY A 37 -42.37 -31.05 -22.75
CA GLY A 37 -43.15 -31.78 -21.73
C GLY A 37 -42.33 -32.36 -20.56
N ARG A 38 -41.00 -32.54 -20.74
CA ARG A 38 -40.11 -32.98 -19.66
C ARG A 38 -39.40 -31.81 -18.99
N VAL A 39 -39.22 -30.72 -19.71
CA VAL A 39 -38.49 -29.51 -19.25
C VAL A 39 -39.37 -28.65 -18.32
N GLU A 40 -40.70 -28.61 -18.48
CA GLU A 40 -41.57 -27.86 -17.55
C GLU A 40 -41.56 -28.39 -16.12
N LYS A 41 -41.36 -29.72 -15.94
CA LYS A 41 -41.11 -30.29 -14.60
C LYS A 41 -39.66 -30.10 -14.12
N SER A 42 -38.68 -30.03 -15.04
CA SER A 42 -37.24 -29.83 -14.70
C SER A 42 -36.86 -28.38 -14.61
N VAL A 43 -37.58 -27.43 -15.24
CA VAL A 43 -37.33 -26.00 -15.16
C VAL A 43 -37.70 -25.44 -13.77
N ARG A 44 -38.74 -25.97 -13.12
CA ARG A 44 -38.96 -25.63 -11.71
C ARG A 44 -37.80 -26.08 -10.81
N THR A 45 -37.26 -27.26 -11.03
CA THR A 45 -36.09 -27.78 -10.29
C THR A 45 -34.78 -27.08 -10.68
N LEU A 46 -34.62 -26.64 -11.93
CA LEU A 46 -33.44 -25.86 -12.36
C LEU A 46 -33.51 -24.40 -11.92
N THR A 47 -34.71 -23.79 -11.88
CA THR A 47 -34.91 -22.46 -11.30
C THR A 47 -34.72 -22.52 -9.78
N ASP A 48 -35.20 -23.57 -9.13
CA ASP A 48 -34.96 -23.82 -7.73
C ASP A 48 -33.47 -24.17 -7.47
N LEU A 49 -32.80 -24.88 -8.36
CA LEU A 49 -31.35 -25.14 -8.27
C LEU A 49 -30.53 -23.87 -8.57
N CYS A 50 -30.94 -23.02 -9.50
CA CYS A 50 -30.33 -21.70 -9.72
C CYS A 50 -30.60 -20.73 -8.55
N TYR A 51 -31.78 -20.78 -7.94
CA TYR A 51 -32.10 -20.05 -6.72
C TYR A 51 -31.29 -20.58 -5.53
N LEU A 52 -31.16 -21.89 -5.39
CA LEU A 52 -30.33 -22.52 -4.38
C LEU A 52 -28.82 -22.27 -4.64
N CYS A 53 -28.34 -22.39 -5.87
CA CYS A 53 -26.94 -22.06 -6.21
C CYS A 53 -26.68 -20.56 -6.14
N GLY A 54 -27.58 -19.70 -6.58
CA GLY A 54 -27.46 -18.24 -6.45
C GLY A 54 -27.57 -17.78 -4.99
N GLY A 55 -28.49 -18.36 -4.23
CA GLY A 55 -28.62 -18.15 -2.81
C GLY A 55 -27.42 -18.70 -2.02
N PHE A 56 -26.89 -19.85 -2.38
CA PHE A 56 -25.72 -20.45 -1.74
C PHE A 56 -24.42 -19.66 -2.06
N ILE A 57 -24.28 -19.17 -3.29
CA ILE A 57 -23.16 -18.30 -3.67
C ILE A 57 -23.27 -16.95 -2.97
N LEU A 58 -24.45 -16.33 -2.90
CA LEU A 58 -24.68 -15.10 -2.14
C LEU A 58 -24.51 -15.33 -0.63
N THR A 59 -24.96 -16.45 -0.08
CA THR A 59 -24.80 -16.77 1.35
C THR A 59 -23.33 -17.06 1.68
N CYS A 60 -22.59 -17.73 0.80
CA CYS A 60 -21.18 -18.01 1.01
C CYS A 60 -20.29 -16.74 0.83
N MET A 61 -20.66 -15.81 -0.06
CA MET A 61 -19.93 -14.56 -0.29
C MET A 61 -20.11 -13.52 0.82
N THR A 62 -21.13 -13.64 1.66
CA THR A 62 -21.43 -12.65 2.73
C THR A 62 -21.30 -13.20 4.14
N ASP A 63 -20.94 -14.48 4.30
CA ASP A 63 -20.93 -15.14 5.62
C ASP A 63 -19.93 -14.48 6.58
N TYR A 64 -18.77 -14.07 6.09
CA TYR A 64 -17.75 -13.38 6.88
C TYR A 64 -18.20 -12.00 7.39
N LEU A 65 -19.12 -11.30 6.68
CA LEU A 65 -19.66 -10.02 7.16
C LEU A 65 -20.52 -10.19 8.41
N ASN A 66 -21.09 -11.39 8.63
CA ASN A 66 -21.87 -11.70 9.81
C ASN A 66 -21.00 -11.89 11.07
N GLU A 67 -19.71 -12.13 10.88
CA GLU A 67 -18.74 -12.21 11.98
C GLU A 67 -18.33 -10.83 12.52
N LEU A 68 -18.69 -9.75 11.83
CA LEU A 68 -18.34 -8.38 12.17
C LEU A 68 -19.42 -7.74 13.02
N ASN A 69 -19.02 -6.93 14.01
CA ASN A 69 -19.95 -6.02 14.65
C ASN A 69 -20.38 -4.91 13.68
N GLU A 70 -21.38 -4.11 14.06
CA GLU A 70 -22.00 -3.10 13.21
C GLU A 70 -20.96 -2.09 12.67
N SER A 71 -20.14 -1.50 13.55
CA SER A 71 -19.11 -0.51 13.15
C SER A 71 -18.03 -1.11 12.25
N GLN A 72 -17.59 -2.34 12.53
CA GLN A 72 -16.62 -3.05 11.68
C GLN A 72 -17.22 -3.33 10.30
N ARG A 73 -18.49 -3.74 10.25
CA ARG A 73 -19.21 -4.00 8.99
C ARG A 73 -19.36 -2.73 8.17
N GLU A 74 -19.75 -1.62 8.79
CA GLU A 74 -19.82 -0.33 8.14
C GLU A 74 -18.48 0.07 7.54
N ALA A 75 -17.38 -0.02 8.30
CA ALA A 75 -16.04 0.27 7.82
C ALA A 75 -15.62 -0.62 6.64
N VAL A 76 -16.02 -1.90 6.63
CA VAL A 76 -15.74 -2.83 5.52
C VAL A 76 -16.55 -2.48 4.27
N LEU A 77 -17.81 -2.10 4.42
CA LEU A 77 -18.72 -1.82 3.31
C LEU A 77 -18.48 -0.45 2.65
N TYR A 78 -17.98 0.54 3.40
CA TYR A 78 -17.74 1.88 2.88
C TYR A 78 -16.60 1.91 1.86
N ASN A 79 -16.89 2.23 0.60
CA ASN A 79 -15.93 2.25 -0.52
C ASN A 79 -16.11 3.45 -1.47
N GLU A 80 -16.75 4.51 -1.01
CA GLU A 80 -17.08 5.67 -1.84
C GLU A 80 -16.03 6.79 -1.79
N GLY A 81 -15.00 6.64 -0.95
CA GLY A 81 -13.94 7.63 -0.77
C GLY A 81 -12.92 7.25 0.28
N PRO A 82 -12.13 8.22 0.76
CA PRO A 82 -11.16 7.98 1.81
C PRO A 82 -11.86 7.64 3.13
N SER A 83 -11.31 6.68 3.87
CA SER A 83 -11.84 6.25 5.16
C SER A 83 -10.76 6.13 6.21
N LEU A 84 -11.03 6.67 7.38
CA LEU A 84 -10.21 6.55 8.59
C LEU A 84 -10.97 5.69 9.60
N VAL A 85 -10.37 4.60 10.03
CA VAL A 85 -10.90 3.70 11.06
C VAL A 85 -10.07 3.87 12.32
N ILE A 86 -10.62 4.53 13.32
CA ILE A 86 -9.99 4.69 14.64
C ILE A 86 -10.51 3.58 15.54
N ALA A 87 -9.59 2.79 16.10
CA ALA A 87 -9.99 1.61 16.85
C ALA A 87 -8.91 1.24 17.88
N GLY A 88 -9.29 1.15 19.15
CA GLY A 88 -8.38 0.83 20.25
C GLY A 88 -7.78 -0.59 20.17
N ALA A 89 -6.91 -0.90 21.15
CA ALA A 89 -6.30 -2.21 21.25
C ALA A 89 -7.36 -3.34 21.36
N GLY A 90 -7.15 -4.40 20.59
CA GLY A 90 -8.07 -5.55 20.61
C GLY A 90 -9.42 -5.34 19.92
N SER A 91 -9.73 -4.16 19.39
CA SER A 91 -10.97 -3.86 18.67
C SER A 91 -11.15 -4.58 17.33
N GLY A 92 -10.10 -5.24 16.84
CA GLY A 92 -10.13 -5.97 15.59
C GLY A 92 -9.73 -5.15 14.37
N LYS A 93 -8.87 -4.12 14.50
CA LYS A 93 -8.30 -3.32 13.38
C LYS A 93 -7.88 -4.17 12.18
N THR A 94 -6.98 -5.11 12.42
CA THR A 94 -6.48 -6.03 11.37
C THR A 94 -7.61 -6.89 10.77
N ARG A 95 -8.66 -7.19 11.56
CA ARG A 95 -9.85 -7.91 11.07
C ARG A 95 -10.59 -7.05 10.06
N VAL A 96 -10.84 -5.78 10.35
CA VAL A 96 -11.49 -4.85 9.41
C VAL A 96 -10.73 -4.80 8.09
N LEU A 97 -9.40 -4.63 8.11
CA LEU A 97 -8.60 -4.61 6.88
C LEU A 97 -8.66 -5.93 6.11
N THR A 98 -8.56 -7.07 6.81
CA THR A 98 -8.63 -8.40 6.18
C THR A 98 -9.97 -8.60 5.46
N TYR A 99 -11.05 -8.27 6.14
CA TYR A 99 -12.40 -8.45 5.58
C TYR A 99 -12.72 -7.40 4.50
N LYS A 100 -12.17 -6.18 4.62
CA LYS A 100 -12.26 -5.18 3.56
C LYS A 100 -11.57 -5.63 2.28
N ILE A 101 -10.40 -6.24 2.37
CA ILE A 101 -9.71 -6.81 1.20
C ILE A 101 -10.56 -7.94 0.59
N ALA A 102 -11.10 -8.84 1.40
CA ALA A 102 -12.01 -9.89 0.93
C ALA A 102 -13.22 -9.29 0.20
N TYR A 103 -13.86 -8.30 0.80
CA TYR A 103 -14.99 -7.59 0.21
C TYR A 103 -14.65 -6.90 -1.12
N LEU A 104 -13.51 -6.22 -1.20
CA LEU A 104 -13.05 -5.60 -2.46
C LEU A 104 -12.86 -6.65 -3.56
N LEU A 105 -12.21 -7.78 -3.24
CA LEU A 105 -12.01 -8.87 -4.18
C LEU A 105 -13.33 -9.49 -4.65
N ASP A 106 -14.30 -9.63 -3.78
CA ASP A 106 -15.63 -10.16 -4.11
C ASP A 106 -16.47 -9.18 -4.93
N ASN A 107 -16.17 -7.87 -4.82
CA ASN A 107 -16.77 -6.80 -5.62
C ASN A 107 -15.98 -6.47 -6.90
N GLY A 108 -15.15 -7.38 -7.39
CA GLY A 108 -14.52 -7.29 -8.70
C GLY A 108 -13.25 -6.45 -8.75
N TYR A 109 -12.63 -6.15 -7.59
CA TYR A 109 -11.27 -5.63 -7.58
C TYR A 109 -10.30 -6.77 -7.86
N GLU A 110 -9.39 -6.53 -8.79
CA GLU A 110 -8.34 -7.49 -9.09
C GLU A 110 -7.27 -7.51 -7.98
N PRO A 111 -6.74 -8.67 -7.57
CA PRO A 111 -5.78 -8.75 -6.48
C PRO A 111 -4.57 -7.83 -6.65
N TRP A 112 -4.06 -7.70 -7.88
CA TRP A 112 -2.92 -6.83 -8.19
C TRP A 112 -3.25 -5.35 -8.17
N SER A 113 -4.52 -4.97 -8.07
CA SER A 113 -4.98 -3.59 -7.96
C SER A 113 -5.19 -3.12 -6.51
N ILE A 114 -4.97 -4.00 -5.54
CA ILE A 114 -5.07 -3.68 -4.12
C ILE A 114 -3.67 -3.59 -3.53
N LEU A 115 -3.37 -2.43 -2.94
CA LEU A 115 -2.14 -2.18 -2.17
C LEU A 115 -2.47 -2.22 -0.68
N ALA A 116 -1.80 -3.09 0.08
CA ALA A 116 -1.95 -3.16 1.53
C ALA A 116 -0.58 -2.97 2.21
N LEU A 117 -0.46 -1.89 2.96
CA LEU A 117 0.76 -1.49 3.64
C LEU A 117 0.63 -1.73 5.15
N THR A 118 1.69 -2.26 5.75
CA THR A 118 1.79 -2.45 7.19
C THR A 118 3.20 -2.12 7.69
N PHE A 119 3.39 -2.13 9.00
CA PHE A 119 4.63 -1.69 9.62
C PHE A 119 5.69 -2.79 9.74
N THR A 120 5.28 -4.03 9.94
CA THR A 120 6.20 -5.15 10.17
C THR A 120 5.99 -6.30 9.21
N ASN A 121 7.08 -7.00 8.86
CA ASN A 121 7.02 -8.20 8.03
C ASN A 121 6.18 -9.32 8.68
N LYS A 122 6.13 -9.38 10.01
CA LYS A 122 5.28 -10.31 10.73
C LYS A 122 3.81 -10.01 10.50
N ALA A 123 3.40 -8.74 10.69
CA ALA A 123 2.03 -8.30 10.45
C ALA A 123 1.60 -8.53 8.99
N ALA A 124 2.47 -8.21 8.02
CA ALA A 124 2.21 -8.46 6.61
C ALA A 124 1.94 -9.94 6.32
N ARG A 125 2.73 -10.84 6.89
CA ARG A 125 2.57 -12.28 6.72
C ARG A 125 1.29 -12.79 7.36
N GLU A 126 1.02 -12.43 8.61
CA GLU A 126 -0.19 -12.84 9.33
C GLU A 126 -1.47 -12.34 8.61
N MET A 127 -1.46 -11.10 8.14
CA MET A 127 -2.57 -10.54 7.38
C MET A 127 -2.77 -11.30 6.07
N LYS A 128 -1.69 -11.59 5.31
CA LYS A 128 -1.76 -12.36 4.07
C LYS A 128 -2.30 -13.77 4.30
N GLU A 129 -1.91 -14.44 5.36
CA GLU A 129 -2.43 -15.76 5.75
C GLU A 129 -3.94 -15.71 6.08
N ARG A 130 -4.38 -14.67 6.80
CA ARG A 130 -5.81 -14.47 7.11
C ARG A 130 -6.63 -14.23 5.85
N ILE A 131 -6.14 -13.37 4.94
CA ILE A 131 -6.80 -13.12 3.66
C ILE A 131 -6.87 -14.42 2.83
N ALA A 132 -5.77 -15.18 2.77
CA ALA A 132 -5.73 -16.44 2.04
C ALA A 132 -6.75 -17.48 2.53
N ARG A 133 -7.08 -17.48 3.83
CA ARG A 133 -8.15 -18.33 4.39
C ARG A 133 -9.54 -17.90 3.91
N GLN A 134 -9.76 -16.60 3.71
CA GLN A 134 -11.05 -16.05 3.30
C GLN A 134 -11.29 -16.17 1.79
N VAL A 135 -10.28 -15.81 0.98
CA VAL A 135 -10.46 -15.66 -0.47
C VAL A 135 -9.70 -16.69 -1.31
N GLY A 136 -8.98 -17.61 -0.65
CA GLY A 136 -8.14 -18.62 -1.28
C GLY A 136 -6.71 -18.15 -1.56
N GLN A 137 -5.77 -19.12 -1.58
CA GLN A 137 -4.33 -18.88 -1.76
C GLN A 137 -4.00 -18.20 -3.10
N GLU A 138 -4.68 -18.62 -4.17
CA GLU A 138 -4.44 -18.09 -5.51
C GLU A 138 -4.72 -16.60 -5.62
N ARG A 139 -5.85 -16.14 -5.08
CA ARG A 139 -6.19 -14.70 -5.08
C ARG A 139 -5.25 -13.90 -4.17
N ALA A 140 -4.96 -14.40 -2.96
CA ALA A 140 -4.08 -13.74 -2.00
C ALA A 140 -2.63 -13.60 -2.49
N ARG A 141 -2.18 -14.50 -3.38
CA ARG A 141 -0.80 -14.48 -3.91
C ARG A 141 -0.47 -13.20 -4.68
N TYR A 142 -1.44 -12.68 -5.44
CA TYR A 142 -1.24 -11.54 -6.34
C TYR A 142 -1.50 -10.18 -5.70
N LEU A 143 -1.91 -10.13 -4.41
CA LEU A 143 -2.02 -8.88 -3.66
C LEU A 143 -0.66 -8.20 -3.52
N TRP A 144 -0.64 -6.89 -3.71
CA TRP A 144 0.50 -6.06 -3.33
C TRP A 144 0.43 -5.76 -1.84
N MET A 145 1.00 -6.65 -1.04
CA MET A 145 0.97 -6.58 0.41
C MET A 145 2.36 -6.74 1.00
N GLY A 146 2.71 -5.84 1.89
CA GLY A 146 4.01 -5.84 2.57
C GLY A 146 4.22 -4.62 3.46
N THR A 147 5.45 -4.50 3.96
CA THR A 147 5.86 -3.26 4.63
C THR A 147 6.10 -2.15 3.61
N PHE A 148 6.01 -0.89 4.05
CA PHE A 148 6.35 0.26 3.22
C PHE A 148 7.69 0.06 2.48
N HIS A 149 8.74 -0.27 3.22
CA HIS A 149 10.07 -0.48 2.64
C HIS A 149 10.12 -1.62 1.62
N SER A 150 9.44 -2.75 1.88
CA SER A 150 9.45 -3.89 0.96
C SER A 150 8.72 -3.60 -0.35
N ILE A 151 7.60 -2.90 -0.28
CA ILE A 151 6.82 -2.52 -1.46
C ILE A 151 7.56 -1.44 -2.25
N PHE A 152 8.07 -0.40 -1.58
CA PHE A 152 8.72 0.71 -2.27
C PHE A 152 10.10 0.33 -2.81
N SER A 153 10.86 -0.53 -2.15
CA SER A 153 12.09 -1.07 -2.73
C SER A 153 11.83 -1.83 -4.04
N ARG A 154 10.71 -2.56 -4.12
CA ARG A 154 10.29 -3.24 -5.34
C ARG A 154 9.94 -2.25 -6.47
N ILE A 155 9.26 -1.15 -6.14
CA ILE A 155 8.98 -0.08 -7.11
C ILE A 155 10.27 0.60 -7.55
N LEU A 156 11.14 0.97 -6.60
CA LEU A 156 12.42 1.60 -6.90
C LEU A 156 13.32 0.75 -7.79
N ARG A 157 13.35 -0.57 -7.60
CA ARG A 157 14.10 -1.47 -8.48
C ARG A 157 13.54 -1.49 -9.90
N ALA A 158 12.22 -1.43 -10.05
CA ALA A 158 11.58 -1.40 -11.36
C ALA A 158 11.78 -0.06 -12.10
N GLU A 159 11.97 1.04 -11.39
CA GLU A 159 12.09 2.40 -11.92
C GLU A 159 13.47 3.03 -11.63
N ALA A 160 14.47 2.24 -11.28
CA ALA A 160 15.76 2.70 -10.77
C ALA A 160 16.45 3.69 -11.71
N GLU A 161 16.40 3.43 -13.02
CA GLU A 161 17.02 4.26 -14.06
C GLU A 161 16.46 5.70 -14.07
N ALA A 162 15.18 5.87 -13.73
CA ALA A 162 14.56 7.20 -13.65
C ALA A 162 15.16 8.09 -12.55
N LEU A 163 15.85 7.48 -11.58
CA LEU A 163 16.55 8.14 -10.47
C LEU A 163 18.07 8.13 -10.63
N GLY A 164 18.60 7.50 -11.69
CA GLY A 164 20.03 7.35 -11.96
C GLY A 164 20.70 6.26 -11.12
N PHE A 165 19.94 5.22 -10.71
CA PHE A 165 20.43 4.00 -10.08
C PHE A 165 20.30 2.81 -11.01
N THR A 166 21.01 1.71 -10.70
CA THR A 166 20.77 0.44 -11.37
C THR A 166 19.64 -0.35 -10.67
N PRO A 167 18.94 -1.27 -11.36
CA PRO A 167 17.93 -2.12 -10.72
C PRO A 167 18.47 -2.99 -9.59
N ASN A 168 19.80 -3.19 -9.55
CA ASN A 168 20.49 -4.00 -8.56
C ASN A 168 21.17 -3.19 -7.46
N PHE A 169 20.76 -1.94 -7.25
CA PHE A 169 21.35 -1.10 -6.20
C PHE A 169 21.41 -1.84 -4.84
N THR A 170 22.45 -1.57 -4.08
CA THR A 170 22.64 -2.15 -2.75
C THR A 170 21.77 -1.43 -1.71
N ILE A 171 21.22 -2.18 -0.78
CA ILE A 171 20.51 -1.59 0.38
C ILE A 171 21.44 -1.70 1.59
N TYR A 172 21.90 -0.54 2.08
CA TYR A 172 22.74 -0.45 3.27
C TYR A 172 21.89 -0.66 4.54
N ASP A 173 22.37 -1.51 5.41
CA ASP A 173 21.80 -1.65 6.75
C ASP A 173 22.30 -0.53 7.69
N ALA A 174 21.84 -0.56 8.95
CA ALA A 174 22.24 0.43 9.95
C ALA A 174 23.75 0.38 10.26
N THR A 175 24.38 -0.79 10.11
CA THR A 175 25.83 -0.98 10.35
C THR A 175 26.63 -0.40 9.20
N ASP A 176 26.23 -0.68 7.95
CA ASP A 176 26.84 -0.13 6.73
C ASP A 176 26.76 1.39 6.73
N SER A 177 25.59 1.94 6.99
CA SER A 177 25.33 3.38 7.06
C SER A 177 26.20 4.06 8.12
N LYS A 178 26.26 3.47 9.31
CA LYS A 178 27.11 3.98 10.42
C LYS A 178 28.59 3.92 10.09
N SER A 179 29.05 2.86 9.41
CA SER A 179 30.44 2.69 8.99
C SER A 179 30.83 3.73 7.95
N LEU A 180 29.94 4.01 6.98
CA LEU A 180 30.15 5.07 6.00
C LEU A 180 30.23 6.45 6.66
N VAL A 181 29.31 6.78 7.58
CA VAL A 181 29.35 8.03 8.34
C VAL A 181 30.65 8.16 9.11
N LYS A 182 31.12 7.09 9.78
CA LYS A 182 32.41 7.09 10.51
C LYS A 182 33.60 7.36 9.59
N THR A 183 33.60 6.77 8.39
CA THR A 183 34.62 7.01 7.37
C THR A 183 34.66 8.48 6.94
N ILE A 184 33.49 9.07 6.66
CA ILE A 184 33.37 10.49 6.27
C ILE A 184 33.87 11.42 7.38
N ILE A 185 33.50 11.18 8.63
CA ILE A 185 33.97 11.95 9.79
C ILE A 185 35.52 11.93 9.87
N LYS A 186 36.11 10.75 9.65
CA LYS A 186 37.59 10.59 9.65
C LYS A 186 38.23 11.33 8.46
N GLU A 187 37.67 11.23 7.27
CA GLU A 187 38.17 11.92 6.07
C GLU A 187 38.11 13.44 6.19
N MET A 188 37.11 13.95 6.94
CA MET A 188 36.96 15.38 7.23
C MET A 188 37.85 15.83 8.40
N ASN A 189 38.66 14.93 9.01
CA ASN A 189 39.49 15.18 10.19
C ASN A 189 38.68 15.75 11.38
N LEU A 190 37.43 15.29 11.55
CA LEU A 190 36.57 15.68 12.66
C LEU A 190 36.74 14.74 13.86
N ASP A 191 36.57 15.29 15.07
CA ASP A 191 36.63 14.51 16.30
C ASP A 191 35.38 13.60 16.43
N ASP A 192 35.61 12.27 16.44
CA ASP A 192 34.55 11.28 16.55
C ASP A 192 33.86 11.22 17.93
N LYS A 193 34.43 11.85 18.94
CA LYS A 193 33.80 12.05 20.25
C LYS A 193 32.77 13.17 20.21
N VAL A 194 32.97 14.16 19.36
CA VAL A 194 32.02 15.26 19.09
C VAL A 194 30.98 14.81 18.04
N TYR A 195 31.47 14.39 16.88
CA TYR A 195 30.64 13.88 15.79
C TYR A 195 30.43 12.36 15.94
N LYS A 196 29.72 11.94 17.00
CA LYS A 196 29.45 10.50 17.22
C LYS A 196 28.70 9.90 16.03
N PRO A 197 29.26 8.87 15.36
CA PRO A 197 28.66 8.33 14.12
C PRO A 197 27.19 7.95 14.24
N GLY A 198 26.76 7.39 15.36
CA GLY A 198 25.36 7.04 15.59
C GLY A 198 24.43 8.26 15.76
N MET A 199 24.92 9.34 16.38
CA MET A 199 24.16 10.59 16.49
C MET A 199 24.04 11.26 15.13
N VAL A 200 25.13 11.33 14.35
CA VAL A 200 25.11 11.90 12.99
C VAL A 200 24.18 11.10 12.09
N GLN A 201 24.27 9.77 12.10
CA GLN A 201 23.35 8.90 11.37
C GLN A 201 21.88 9.16 11.75
N GLY A 202 21.59 9.28 13.05
CA GLY A 202 20.23 9.55 13.53
C GLY A 202 19.69 10.90 13.04
N ARG A 203 20.53 11.94 12.95
CA ARG A 203 20.12 13.25 12.40
C ARG A 203 19.88 13.19 10.89
N ILE A 204 20.73 12.47 10.15
CA ILE A 204 20.53 12.23 8.70
C ILE A 204 19.22 11.46 8.47
N SER A 205 19.01 10.39 9.24
CA SER A 205 17.76 9.60 9.19
C SER A 205 16.54 10.48 9.45
N ASN A 206 16.59 11.30 10.50
CA ASN A 206 15.49 12.22 10.81
C ASN A 206 15.21 13.21 9.65
N ALA A 207 16.26 13.79 9.05
CA ALA A 207 16.12 14.68 7.91
C ALA A 207 15.44 13.96 6.71
N LYS A 208 15.90 12.75 6.39
CA LYS A 208 15.31 11.94 5.30
C LYS A 208 13.84 11.60 5.55
N ASN A 209 13.49 11.22 6.78
CA ASN A 209 12.12 10.91 7.16
C ASN A 209 11.18 12.13 7.12
N HIS A 210 11.74 13.35 7.21
CA HIS A 210 11.03 14.62 6.97
C HIS A 210 11.21 15.14 5.54
N LEU A 211 11.72 14.33 4.62
CA LEU A 211 11.91 14.66 3.20
C LEU A 211 12.85 15.87 2.96
N VAL A 212 13.78 16.11 3.90
CA VAL A 212 14.77 17.18 3.82
C VAL A 212 16.03 16.65 3.13
N LEU A 213 16.26 17.09 1.89
CA LEU A 213 17.47 16.80 1.12
C LEU A 213 18.69 17.55 1.65
N PRO A 214 19.94 17.11 1.35
CA PRO A 214 21.16 17.75 1.84
C PRO A 214 21.23 19.26 1.53
N GLU A 215 20.83 19.67 0.33
CA GLU A 215 20.81 21.07 -0.08
C GLU A 215 19.79 21.89 0.72
N ALA A 216 18.59 21.32 0.92
CA ALA A 216 17.55 21.93 1.72
C ALA A 216 17.93 22.02 3.20
N TYR A 217 18.64 20.99 3.70
CA TYR A 217 19.19 20.99 5.07
C TYR A 217 20.18 22.12 5.27
N ALA A 218 21.14 22.27 4.34
CA ALA A 218 22.16 23.32 4.38
C ALA A 218 21.57 24.75 4.27
N ALA A 219 20.43 24.89 3.59
CA ALA A 219 19.71 26.16 3.43
C ALA A 219 18.78 26.49 4.60
N ASN A 220 18.50 25.54 5.49
CA ASN A 220 17.59 25.72 6.62
C ASN A 220 18.32 26.31 7.83
N ALA A 221 18.08 27.61 8.11
CA ALA A 221 18.74 28.33 9.19
C ALA A 221 18.48 27.71 10.57
N GLU A 222 17.29 27.17 10.83
CA GLU A 222 16.92 26.56 12.11
C GLU A 222 17.71 25.27 12.35
N LEU A 223 17.86 24.41 11.32
CA LEU A 223 18.63 23.19 11.41
C LEU A 223 20.12 23.49 11.61
N ILE A 224 20.66 24.46 10.88
CA ILE A 224 22.06 24.89 11.03
C ILE A 224 22.33 25.45 12.41
N GLU A 225 21.43 26.27 12.94
CA GLU A 225 21.58 26.81 14.30
C GLU A 225 21.46 25.72 15.38
N ALA A 226 20.54 24.80 15.22
CA ALA A 226 20.43 23.61 16.08
C ALA A 226 21.71 22.75 16.06
N ASP A 227 22.36 22.61 14.90
CA ASP A 227 23.64 21.92 14.78
C ASP A 227 24.80 22.68 15.45
N ARG A 228 24.80 23.99 15.34
CA ARG A 228 25.78 24.84 16.06
C ARG A 228 25.62 24.74 17.58
N ALA A 229 24.38 24.84 18.06
CA ALA A 229 24.08 24.69 19.48
C ALA A 229 24.46 23.29 20.01
N ALA A 230 24.32 22.26 19.17
CA ALA A 230 24.77 20.90 19.48
C ALA A 230 26.27 20.65 19.28
N LYS A 231 27.07 21.69 18.95
CA LYS A 231 28.52 21.64 18.68
C LYS A 231 28.91 20.76 17.49
N VAL A 232 28.02 20.60 16.50
CA VAL A 232 28.26 19.81 15.28
C VAL A 232 27.94 20.62 14.00
N PRO A 233 28.51 21.83 13.83
CA PRO A 233 28.14 22.75 12.74
C PRO A 233 28.36 22.23 11.32
N LEU A 234 29.20 21.20 11.14
CA LEU A 234 29.52 20.61 9.84
C LEU A 234 28.64 19.39 9.51
N LEU A 235 27.55 19.16 10.25
CA LEU A 235 26.68 18.00 10.03
C LEU A 235 26.06 18.04 8.62
N HIS A 236 25.67 19.20 8.12
CA HIS A 236 25.17 19.39 6.77
C HIS A 236 26.16 18.94 5.69
N GLU A 237 27.48 19.20 5.89
CA GLU A 237 28.53 18.72 4.96
C GLU A 237 28.69 17.20 5.05
N ILE A 238 28.61 16.61 6.23
CA ILE A 238 28.65 15.15 6.41
C ILE A 238 27.45 14.53 5.67
N TYR A 239 26.26 15.11 5.80
CA TYR A 239 25.05 14.64 5.12
C TYR A 239 25.22 14.68 3.60
N LEU A 240 25.72 15.80 3.05
CA LEU A 240 25.96 15.93 1.61
C LEU A 240 26.98 14.89 1.11
N ARG A 241 28.08 14.68 1.84
CA ARG A 241 29.10 13.66 1.50
C ARG A 241 28.52 12.25 1.58
N TYR A 242 27.73 11.96 2.60
CA TYR A 242 27.04 10.68 2.77
C TYR A 242 26.12 10.38 1.58
N TRP A 243 25.27 11.34 1.22
CA TRP A 243 24.37 11.27 0.07
C TRP A 243 25.13 10.97 -1.22
N ASN A 244 26.17 11.72 -1.50
CA ASN A 244 26.97 11.56 -2.71
C ASN A 244 27.69 10.20 -2.76
N ARG A 245 28.20 9.72 -1.61
CA ARG A 245 28.84 8.40 -1.52
C ARG A 245 27.85 7.25 -1.75
N CYS A 246 26.66 7.32 -1.19
CA CYS A 246 25.62 6.34 -1.47
C CYS A 246 25.30 6.29 -2.96
N ARG A 247 25.11 7.44 -3.61
CA ARG A 247 24.85 7.52 -5.06
C ARG A 247 26.02 6.95 -5.89
N GLN A 248 27.26 7.30 -5.57
CA GLN A 248 28.45 6.80 -6.27
C GLN A 248 28.63 5.29 -6.14
N SER A 249 28.18 4.72 -5.03
CA SER A 249 28.25 3.28 -4.76
C SER A 249 27.02 2.52 -5.24
N ASP A 250 26.12 3.15 -5.98
CA ASP A 250 24.83 2.57 -6.38
C ASP A 250 24.12 1.94 -5.17
N ALA A 251 23.99 2.71 -4.09
CA ALA A 251 23.44 2.24 -2.82
C ALA A 251 22.39 3.20 -2.26
N MET A 252 21.44 2.64 -1.53
CA MET A 252 20.43 3.35 -0.74
C MET A 252 20.42 2.78 0.67
N ASP A 253 20.24 3.61 1.69
CA ASP A 253 19.90 3.11 3.02
C ASP A 253 18.38 2.90 3.18
N PHE A 254 17.95 2.46 4.36
CA PHE A 254 16.53 2.21 4.60
C PHE A 254 15.67 3.47 4.47
N ASP A 255 16.17 4.62 4.93
CA ASP A 255 15.42 5.89 4.84
C ASP A 255 15.38 6.39 3.39
N ASP A 256 16.42 6.10 2.60
CA ASP A 256 16.46 6.39 1.18
C ASP A 256 15.35 5.69 0.38
N LEU A 257 14.94 4.49 0.80
CA LEU A 257 13.85 3.77 0.12
C LEU A 257 12.53 4.58 0.15
N LEU A 258 12.27 5.28 1.23
CA LEU A 258 11.11 6.17 1.32
C LEU A 258 11.36 7.51 0.62
N LEU A 259 12.50 8.15 0.89
CA LEU A 259 12.85 9.44 0.32
C LEU A 259 12.90 9.39 -1.23
N TYR A 260 13.56 8.40 -1.81
CA TYR A 260 13.63 8.25 -3.27
C TYR A 260 12.29 7.84 -3.89
N THR A 261 11.43 7.10 -3.17
CA THR A 261 10.07 6.83 -3.65
C THR A 261 9.25 8.12 -3.74
N TYR A 262 9.32 8.96 -2.70
CA TYR A 262 8.68 10.27 -2.71
C TYR A 262 9.21 11.15 -3.85
N LEU A 263 10.55 11.22 -4.02
CA LEU A 263 11.18 12.00 -5.09
C LEU A 263 10.80 11.47 -6.48
N LEU A 264 10.78 10.15 -6.67
CA LEU A 264 10.35 9.52 -7.91
C LEU A 264 8.95 9.99 -8.31
N PHE A 265 7.99 9.88 -7.40
CA PHE A 265 6.61 10.26 -7.69
C PHE A 265 6.43 11.77 -7.88
N ARG A 266 7.23 12.59 -7.19
CA ARG A 266 7.22 14.04 -7.33
C ARG A 266 7.83 14.52 -8.64
N THR A 267 8.96 13.92 -9.05
CA THR A 267 9.72 14.36 -10.24
C THR A 267 9.27 13.67 -11.53
N ARG A 268 8.61 12.52 -11.41
CA ARG A 268 8.08 11.72 -12.53
C ARG A 268 6.59 11.44 -12.33
N PRO A 269 5.73 12.44 -12.60
CA PRO A 269 4.27 12.27 -12.49
C PRO A 269 3.73 11.12 -13.34
N ASP A 270 4.34 10.84 -14.48
CA ASP A 270 4.02 9.71 -15.36
C ASP A 270 4.17 8.36 -14.64
N ILE A 271 5.23 8.20 -13.85
CA ILE A 271 5.46 7.00 -13.02
C ILE A 271 4.47 6.97 -11.85
N CYS A 272 4.26 8.09 -11.17
CA CYS A 272 3.25 8.18 -10.12
C CYS A 272 1.88 7.75 -10.63
N ASP A 273 1.45 8.26 -11.77
CA ASP A 273 0.17 7.94 -12.41
C ASP A 273 0.07 6.46 -12.80
N LYS A 274 1.15 5.87 -13.29
CA LYS A 274 1.23 4.43 -13.57
C LYS A 274 0.90 3.58 -12.35
N TYR A 275 1.46 3.91 -11.19
CA TYR A 275 1.21 3.17 -9.95
C TYR A 275 -0.12 3.54 -9.29
N ALA A 276 -0.56 4.80 -9.36
CA ALA A 276 -1.88 5.22 -8.91
C ALA A 276 -3.00 4.53 -9.72
N ALA A 277 -2.86 4.42 -11.04
CA ALA A 277 -3.80 3.68 -11.88
C ALA A 277 -3.79 2.17 -11.60
N ARG A 278 -2.63 1.62 -11.24
CA ARG A 278 -2.51 0.22 -10.85
C ARG A 278 -3.16 -0.07 -9.52
N PHE A 279 -2.89 0.73 -8.49
CA PHE A 279 -3.38 0.55 -7.13
C PHE A 279 -4.72 1.26 -6.94
N ARG A 280 -5.77 0.64 -7.44
CA ARG A 280 -7.13 1.18 -7.39
C ARG A 280 -7.70 1.32 -5.98
N TYR A 281 -7.15 0.59 -5.01
CA TYR A 281 -7.48 0.71 -3.60
C TYR A 281 -6.23 0.53 -2.73
N THR A 282 -6.01 1.46 -1.82
CA THR A 282 -4.87 1.44 -0.88
C THR A 282 -5.36 1.27 0.55
N LEU A 283 -4.77 0.33 1.28
CA LEU A 283 -5.05 0.10 2.70
C LEU A 283 -3.76 0.28 3.49
N VAL A 284 -3.85 0.93 4.64
CA VAL A 284 -2.71 1.15 5.54
C VAL A 284 -3.09 0.75 6.95
N ASP A 285 -2.33 -0.19 7.53
CA ASP A 285 -2.46 -0.62 8.91
C ASP A 285 -1.53 0.17 9.82
N GLU A 286 -1.90 0.32 11.10
CA GLU A 286 -1.15 1.03 12.14
C GLU A 286 -0.72 2.45 11.69
N TYR A 287 -1.66 3.20 11.13
CA TYR A 287 -1.37 4.49 10.49
C TYR A 287 -0.77 5.53 11.46
N GLN A 288 -1.08 5.44 12.74
CA GLN A 288 -0.49 6.29 13.80
C GLN A 288 1.05 6.16 13.90
N ASP A 289 1.63 5.06 13.38
CA ASP A 289 3.07 4.82 13.39
C ASP A 289 3.77 5.31 12.12
N THR A 290 3.02 5.89 11.17
CA THR A 290 3.60 6.40 9.91
C THR A 290 4.38 7.69 10.15
N ASN A 291 5.55 7.78 9.50
CA ASN A 291 6.30 9.02 9.44
C ASN A 291 5.84 9.91 8.26
N PHE A 292 6.32 11.15 8.24
CA PHE A 292 5.94 12.13 7.22
C PHE A 292 6.24 11.67 5.78
N ALA A 293 7.34 10.94 5.55
CA ALA A 293 7.67 10.40 4.23
C ALA A 293 6.64 9.34 3.78
N GLN A 294 6.28 8.41 4.66
CA GLN A 294 5.29 7.36 4.39
C GLN A 294 3.91 7.94 4.09
N HIS A 295 3.46 8.88 4.93
CA HIS A 295 2.22 9.62 4.73
C HIS A 295 2.21 10.33 3.36
N SER A 296 3.27 11.10 3.05
CA SER A 296 3.37 11.85 1.79
C SER A 296 3.32 10.94 0.55
N ILE A 297 3.94 9.75 0.60
CA ILE A 297 3.88 8.78 -0.50
C ILE A 297 2.46 8.25 -0.69
N VAL A 298 1.77 7.91 0.40
CA VAL A 298 0.36 7.44 0.33
C VAL A 298 -0.52 8.52 -0.29
N LEU A 299 -0.36 9.77 0.13
CA LEU A 299 -1.10 10.90 -0.48
C LEU A 299 -0.84 11.03 -1.97
N GLN A 300 0.42 10.98 -2.43
CA GLN A 300 0.75 11.05 -3.86
C GLN A 300 0.07 9.94 -4.67
N LEU A 301 0.07 8.70 -4.17
CA LEU A 301 -0.56 7.56 -4.83
C LEU A 301 -2.07 7.64 -4.89
N THR A 302 -2.70 8.22 -3.86
CA THR A 302 -4.17 8.18 -3.69
C THR A 302 -4.87 9.46 -4.08
N GLN A 303 -4.14 10.56 -4.30
CA GLN A 303 -4.68 11.89 -4.56
C GLN A 303 -5.73 11.95 -5.68
N LYS A 304 -5.54 11.17 -6.74
CA LYS A 304 -6.43 11.20 -7.91
C LYS A 304 -7.72 10.41 -7.72
N HIS A 305 -7.64 9.22 -7.12
CA HIS A 305 -8.79 8.32 -6.99
C HIS A 305 -9.44 8.33 -5.61
N GLN A 306 -8.71 8.76 -4.57
CA GLN A 306 -9.17 8.87 -3.17
C GLN A 306 -9.66 7.56 -2.52
N PHE A 307 -9.45 6.40 -3.16
CA PHE A 307 -9.80 5.10 -2.59
C PHE A 307 -8.70 4.62 -1.65
N VAL A 308 -8.77 5.09 -0.42
CA VAL A 308 -7.81 4.76 0.64
C VAL A 308 -8.55 4.48 1.94
N CYS A 309 -8.13 3.42 2.64
CA CYS A 309 -8.58 3.11 3.99
C CYS A 309 -7.37 3.05 4.91
N VAL A 310 -7.31 3.92 5.88
CA VAL A 310 -6.27 3.90 6.91
C VAL A 310 -6.88 3.47 8.23
N VAL A 311 -6.18 2.60 8.95
CA VAL A 311 -6.61 2.07 10.24
C VAL A 311 -5.53 2.38 11.26
N GLY A 312 -5.93 2.94 12.39
CA GLY A 312 -5.00 3.36 13.42
C GLY A 312 -5.63 3.42 14.81
N ASP A 313 -4.77 3.70 15.78
CA ASP A 313 -5.12 3.89 17.17
C ASP A 313 -4.22 5.00 17.75
N ASP A 314 -4.80 6.14 18.02
CA ASP A 314 -4.09 7.32 18.54
C ASP A 314 -3.44 7.05 19.92
N ALA A 315 -4.02 6.18 20.73
CA ALA A 315 -3.50 5.78 22.03
C ALA A 315 -2.28 4.83 21.95
N GLN A 316 -1.97 4.26 20.79
CA GLN A 316 -0.92 3.24 20.60
C GLN A 316 0.31 3.69 19.81
N SER A 317 0.51 4.97 19.56
CA SER A 317 1.70 5.45 18.85
C SER A 317 2.98 5.17 19.64
N ILE A 318 3.63 4.05 19.31
CA ILE A 318 4.90 3.61 19.95
C ILE A 318 6.14 3.91 19.12
N TYR A 319 5.98 4.38 17.87
CA TYR A 319 7.07 4.68 16.94
C TYR A 319 7.36 6.16 16.76
N SER A 320 6.91 7.03 17.66
CA SER A 320 7.19 8.46 17.65
C SER A 320 8.69 8.77 17.54
N PHE A 321 9.56 7.92 18.10
CA PHE A 321 11.02 8.05 18.01
C PHE A 321 11.57 7.85 16.58
N ARG A 322 10.78 7.29 15.63
CA ARG A 322 11.10 7.17 14.20
C ARG A 322 10.45 8.26 13.35
N GLY A 323 9.95 9.33 13.97
CA GLY A 323 9.30 10.44 13.30
C GLY A 323 7.83 10.16 12.94
N ALA A 324 7.18 9.18 13.60
CA ALA A 324 5.74 9.03 13.51
C ALA A 324 5.05 10.29 14.04
N ASN A 325 4.06 10.77 13.31
CA ASN A 325 3.29 11.94 13.67
C ASN A 325 1.82 11.59 13.78
N ILE A 326 1.25 11.79 14.96
CA ILE A 326 -0.17 11.55 15.24
C ILE A 326 -1.10 12.51 14.46
N ASP A 327 -0.58 13.68 14.06
CA ASP A 327 -1.34 14.70 13.34
C ASP A 327 -1.46 14.42 11.81
N ASN A 328 -0.95 13.31 11.32
CA ASN A 328 -0.99 12.92 9.89
C ASN A 328 -2.40 12.61 9.39
#